data_8b73ed9416f54754b7be2cee218bb9c8
#
_entry.id   8b73ed9416f54754b7be2cee218bb9c8
#
_cell.length_a   1.000
_cell.length_b   1.000
_cell.length_c   1.000
_cell.angle_alpha   90.00
_cell.angle_beta   90.00
_cell.angle_gamma   90.00
#
_symmetry.space_group_name_H-M   'P 1'
#
loop_
_entity.id
_entity.type
_entity.pdbx_description
1 polymer ?
#
loop_
_entity_poly.entity_id
_entity_poly.type
_entity_poly.pdbx_seq_one_letter_code
_entity_poly.pdbx_strand_id
1 'polypeptide(L)'
;MVGFIKQVFAYNAQVACDKYGWALGYSIHAGNVHDSQAFPELFDQIKALQPSYLIADSGYKTPSIAHYLLSLGITPVFPYTRPRGKKGMLSSKEFVYDEYYDVYLCPGNHPLCYSITT
;
A
#
# COMPACT_ATOMS: atom_id res chain seq x y z
N MET A 1 -10.87 29.42 5.56
CA MET A 1 -10.59 28.83 6.89
C MET A 1 -9.12 28.48 6.96
N VAL A 2 -8.40 29.02 7.88
CA VAL A 2 -6.98 28.69 8.08
C VAL A 2 -6.92 27.49 9.03
N GLY A 3 -6.41 26.36 8.53
CA GLY A 3 -6.18 25.19 9.36
C GLY A 3 -4.88 25.34 10.16
N PHE A 4 -4.93 25.10 11.46
CA PHE A 4 -3.73 25.05 12.29
C PHE A 4 -3.19 23.63 12.30
N ILE A 5 -1.92 23.45 11.87
CA ILE A 5 -1.20 22.20 12.05
C ILE A 5 -0.57 22.25 13.44
N LYS A 6 -1.09 21.46 14.36
CA LYS A 6 -0.50 21.30 15.68
C LYS A 6 0.62 20.28 15.60
N GLN A 7 1.85 20.70 15.87
CA GLN A 7 2.97 19.78 16.04
C GLN A 7 2.91 19.19 17.45
N VAL A 8 2.96 17.86 17.54
CA VAL A 8 2.97 17.14 18.81
C VAL A 8 4.05 16.07 18.77
N PHE A 9 4.69 15.82 19.91
CA PHE A 9 5.49 14.63 20.11
C PHE A 9 4.55 13.47 20.40
N ALA A 10 4.53 12.49 19.50
CA ALA A 10 3.65 11.34 19.62
C ALA A 10 4.38 10.06 19.20
N TYR A 11 3.91 8.95 19.72
CA TYR A 11 4.29 7.61 19.27
C TYR A 11 3.17 7.01 18.43
N ASN A 12 3.54 6.16 17.50
CA ASN A 12 2.62 5.36 16.72
C ASN A 12 2.76 3.89 17.14
N ALA A 13 1.66 3.29 17.58
CA ALA A 13 1.60 1.89 17.94
C ALA A 13 0.89 1.11 16.82
N GLN A 14 1.52 0.04 16.36
CA GLN A 14 0.96 -0.88 15.38
C GLN A 14 0.70 -2.21 16.07
N VAL A 15 -0.46 -2.79 15.84
CA VAL A 15 -0.86 -4.06 16.44
C VAL A 15 -1.35 -4.99 15.33
N ALA A 16 -0.79 -6.20 15.29
CA ALA A 16 -1.31 -7.28 14.48
C ALA A 16 -2.25 -8.16 15.31
N CYS A 17 -3.42 -8.46 14.76
CA CYS A 17 -4.39 -9.33 15.42
C CYS A 17 -4.91 -10.41 14.48
N ASP A 18 -5.47 -11.48 15.04
CA ASP A 18 -6.16 -12.53 14.30
C ASP A 18 -7.62 -12.14 13.99
N LYS A 19 -8.33 -13.02 13.29
CA LYS A 19 -9.75 -12.82 12.95
C LYS A 19 -10.69 -12.70 14.15
N TYR A 20 -10.25 -13.09 15.34
CA TYR A 20 -11.01 -13.00 16.58
C TYR A 20 -10.66 -11.77 17.43
N GLY A 21 -9.70 -10.96 16.97
CA GLY A 21 -9.25 -9.77 17.68
C GLY A 21 -8.14 -10.00 18.71
N TRP A 22 -7.54 -11.18 18.75
CA TRP A 22 -6.41 -11.45 19.63
C TRP A 22 -5.15 -10.80 19.07
N ALA A 23 -4.45 -10.04 19.91
CA ALA A 23 -3.17 -9.43 19.56
C ALA A 23 -2.10 -10.51 19.42
N LEU A 24 -1.46 -10.54 18.24
CA LEU A 24 -0.40 -11.49 17.90
C LEU A 24 0.99 -10.88 17.99
N GLY A 25 1.09 -9.56 17.85
CA GLY A 25 2.32 -8.81 17.90
C GLY A 25 2.05 -7.31 17.92
N TYR A 26 3.05 -6.55 18.33
CA TYR A 26 2.97 -5.09 18.29
C TYR A 26 4.34 -4.47 18.09
N SER A 27 4.34 -3.24 17.59
CA SER A 27 5.53 -2.38 17.52
C SER A 27 5.17 -0.94 17.86
N ILE A 28 6.12 -0.22 18.41
CA ILE A 28 5.95 1.18 18.78
C ILE A 28 7.08 1.97 18.13
N HIS A 29 6.71 3.00 17.38
CA HIS A 29 7.64 3.87 16.66
C HIS A 29 7.35 5.34 16.96
N ALA A 30 8.33 6.21 16.70
CA ALA A 30 8.08 7.64 16.70
C ALA A 30 6.98 8.00 15.68
N GLY A 31 6.13 8.97 16.01
CA GLY A 31 4.96 9.31 15.20
C GLY A 31 5.25 9.80 13.79
N ASN A 32 6.50 10.15 13.48
CA ASN A 32 6.97 10.54 12.15
C ASN A 32 7.44 9.36 11.28
N VAL A 33 7.52 8.17 11.83
CA VAL A 33 7.85 6.95 11.06
C VAL A 33 6.62 6.50 10.30
N HIS A 34 6.75 6.35 8.99
CA HIS A 34 5.64 5.88 8.15
C HIS A 34 5.32 4.41 8.42
N ASP A 35 4.05 4.03 8.37
CA ASP A 35 3.59 2.67 8.66
C ASP A 35 4.31 1.61 7.82
N SER A 36 4.57 1.90 6.56
CA SER A 36 5.30 0.98 5.68
C SER A 36 6.76 0.72 6.11
N GLN A 37 7.38 1.67 6.81
CA GLN A 37 8.73 1.51 7.34
C GLN A 37 8.75 0.71 8.64
N ALA A 38 7.68 0.80 9.43
CA ALA A 38 7.51 0.05 10.66
C ALA A 38 7.03 -1.40 10.44
N PHE A 39 6.48 -1.69 9.26
CA PHE A 39 5.91 -3.00 8.92
C PHE A 39 6.86 -4.19 9.13
N PRO A 40 8.16 -4.16 8.73
CA PRO A 40 9.03 -5.33 8.88
C PRO A 40 9.17 -5.81 10.32
N GLU A 41 9.29 -4.90 11.27
CA GLU A 41 9.43 -5.26 12.69
C GLU A 41 8.18 -5.96 13.22
N LEU A 42 7.00 -5.45 12.87
CA LEU A 42 5.74 -6.06 13.26
C LEU A 42 5.54 -7.42 12.57
N PHE A 43 5.84 -7.49 11.28
CA PHE A 43 5.66 -8.71 10.49
C PHE A 43 6.59 -9.84 10.97
N ASP A 44 7.82 -9.53 11.37
CA ASP A 44 8.76 -10.51 11.91
C ASP A 44 8.22 -11.27 13.13
N GLN A 45 7.33 -10.64 13.90
CA GLN A 45 6.71 -11.28 15.06
C GLN A 45 5.61 -12.29 14.66
N ILE A 46 4.99 -12.12 13.52
CA ILE A 46 3.82 -12.91 13.09
C ILE A 46 4.10 -13.85 11.90
N LYS A 47 5.21 -13.68 11.21
CA LYS A 47 5.51 -14.46 9.98
C LYS A 47 5.60 -15.96 10.24
N ALA A 48 6.04 -16.39 11.45
CA ALA A 48 6.11 -17.80 11.83
C ALA A 48 4.73 -18.47 11.89
N LEU A 49 3.66 -17.70 12.03
CA LEU A 49 2.28 -18.21 12.02
C LEU A 49 1.78 -18.55 10.61
N GLN A 50 2.54 -18.18 9.57
CA GLN A 50 2.23 -18.45 8.15
C GLN A 50 0.80 -18.08 7.78
N PRO A 51 0.37 -16.82 7.93
CA PRO A 51 -0.98 -16.42 7.59
C PRO A 51 -1.21 -16.58 6.09
N SER A 52 -2.41 -17.02 5.70
CA SER A 52 -2.81 -17.10 4.29
C SER A 52 -3.10 -15.72 3.70
N TYR A 53 -3.64 -14.83 4.53
CA TYR A 53 -4.01 -13.46 4.17
C TYR A 53 -3.45 -12.48 5.18
N LEU A 54 -2.98 -11.34 4.70
CA LEU A 54 -2.62 -10.21 5.55
C LEU A 54 -3.44 -9.00 5.12
N ILE A 55 -4.32 -8.57 6.02
CA ILE A 55 -5.21 -7.44 5.82
C ILE A 55 -4.61 -6.23 6.51
N ALA A 56 -4.39 -5.15 5.78
CA ALA A 56 -3.83 -3.93 6.33
C ALA A 56 -4.46 -2.70 5.66
N ASP A 57 -4.35 -1.56 6.29
CA ASP A 57 -4.88 -0.31 5.76
C ASP A 57 -4.00 0.29 4.65
N SER A 58 -4.38 1.47 4.16
CA SER A 58 -3.70 2.14 3.06
C SER A 58 -2.28 2.59 3.39
N GLY A 59 -1.94 2.75 4.66
CA GLY A 59 -0.59 3.11 5.11
C GLY A 59 0.45 2.05 4.78
N TYR A 60 0.03 0.79 4.70
CA TYR A 60 0.88 -0.36 4.34
C TYR A 60 0.86 -0.71 2.85
N LYS A 61 -0.01 -0.06 2.08
CA LYS A 61 -0.19 -0.34 0.65
C LYS A 61 0.97 0.20 -0.17
N THR A 62 2.05 -0.56 -0.23
CA THR A 62 3.22 -0.25 -1.07
C THR A 62 3.55 -1.44 -1.98
N PRO A 63 4.10 -1.22 -3.18
CA PRO A 63 4.54 -2.31 -4.05
C PRO A 63 5.55 -3.24 -3.37
N SER A 64 6.44 -2.70 -2.57
CA SER A 64 7.47 -3.47 -1.85
C SER A 64 6.86 -4.46 -0.86
N ILE A 65 5.89 -4.02 -0.04
CA ILE A 65 5.21 -4.88 0.93
C ILE A 65 4.38 -5.93 0.19
N ALA A 66 3.63 -5.53 -0.84
CA ALA A 66 2.83 -6.47 -1.63
C ALA A 66 3.71 -7.55 -2.27
N HIS A 67 4.80 -7.17 -2.90
CA HIS A 67 5.75 -8.10 -3.53
C HIS A 67 6.36 -9.06 -2.49
N TYR A 68 6.79 -8.54 -1.36
CA TYR A 68 7.35 -9.34 -0.27
C TYR A 68 6.37 -10.39 0.26
N LEU A 69 5.13 -9.99 0.55
CA LEU A 69 4.09 -10.91 1.02
C LEU A 69 3.78 -12.00 -0.02
N LEU A 70 3.64 -11.62 -1.28
CA LEU A 70 3.39 -12.58 -2.37
C LEU A 70 4.55 -13.57 -2.53
N SER A 71 5.79 -13.13 -2.35
CA SER A 71 6.96 -14.01 -2.38
C SER A 71 6.96 -15.08 -1.28
N LEU A 72 6.27 -14.81 -0.16
CA LEU A 72 6.08 -15.74 0.94
C LEU A 72 4.80 -16.58 0.81
N GLY A 73 4.05 -16.44 -0.27
CA GLY A 73 2.76 -17.12 -0.47
C GLY A 73 1.62 -16.52 0.35
N ILE A 74 1.77 -15.31 0.88
CA ILE A 74 0.74 -14.59 1.65
C ILE A 74 0.00 -13.63 0.72
N THR A 75 -1.32 -13.70 0.71
CA THR A 75 -2.14 -12.78 -0.08
C THR A 75 -2.34 -11.46 0.65
N PRO A 76 -1.78 -10.34 0.16
CA PRO A 76 -2.00 -9.04 0.75
C PRO A 76 -3.40 -8.53 0.40
N VAL A 77 -4.13 -8.00 1.39
CA VAL A 77 -5.44 -7.39 1.22
C VAL A 77 -5.39 -5.96 1.69
N PHE A 78 -5.43 -5.03 0.74
CA PHE A 78 -5.40 -3.60 0.99
C PHE A 78 -6.70 -2.94 0.50
N PRO A 79 -7.13 -1.83 1.12
CA PRO A 79 -8.30 -1.11 0.66
C PRO A 79 -8.09 -0.53 -0.73
N TYR A 80 -9.18 -0.47 -1.51
CA TYR A 80 -9.16 0.22 -2.79
C TYR A 80 -8.94 1.72 -2.58
N THR A 81 -7.95 2.25 -3.25
CA THR A 81 -7.68 3.69 -3.27
C THR A 81 -8.00 4.23 -4.66
N ARG A 82 -9.00 5.09 -4.73
CA ARG A 82 -9.35 5.73 -6.00
C ARG A 82 -8.20 6.62 -6.47
N PRO A 83 -7.71 6.46 -7.71
CA PRO A 83 -6.72 7.36 -8.27
C PRO A 83 -7.23 8.80 -8.26
N ARG A 84 -6.45 9.71 -7.72
CA ARG A 84 -6.75 11.15 -7.73
C ARG A 84 -6.13 11.76 -8.97
N GLY A 85 -6.97 12.15 -9.93
CA GLY A 85 -6.55 12.96 -11.07
C GLY A 85 -6.22 14.39 -10.62
N LYS A 86 -5.23 15.00 -11.26
CA LYS A 86 -4.99 16.45 -11.14
C LYS A 86 -5.77 17.18 -12.23
N LYS A 87 -6.30 18.36 -11.89
CA LYS A 87 -6.98 19.21 -12.87
C LYS A 87 -6.06 19.50 -14.06
N GLY A 88 -6.55 19.29 -15.27
CA GLY A 88 -5.78 19.46 -16.51
C GLY A 88 -4.94 18.25 -16.95
N MET A 89 -4.97 17.15 -16.20
CA MET A 89 -4.35 15.90 -16.61
C MET A 89 -5.39 14.89 -17.09
N LEU A 90 -4.96 13.99 -17.99
CA LEU A 90 -5.79 12.90 -18.48
C LEU A 90 -6.17 11.95 -17.34
N SER A 91 -7.42 11.52 -17.33
CA SER A 91 -7.89 10.50 -16.38
C SER A 91 -7.53 9.10 -16.87
N SER A 92 -7.46 8.13 -15.95
CA SER A 92 -7.19 6.74 -16.32
C SER A 92 -8.21 6.15 -17.31
N LYS A 93 -9.43 6.71 -17.37
CA LYS A 93 -10.49 6.27 -18.28
C LYS A 93 -10.26 6.68 -19.74
N GLU A 94 -9.36 7.63 -19.97
CA GLU A 94 -9.02 8.11 -21.31
C GLU A 94 -7.94 7.26 -21.98
N PHE A 95 -7.34 6.34 -21.24
CA PHE A 95 -6.36 5.38 -21.76
C PHE A 95 -7.05 4.06 -22.10
N VAL A 96 -6.70 3.50 -23.25
CA VAL A 96 -7.21 2.20 -23.73
C VAL A 96 -6.10 1.17 -23.62
N TYR A 97 -6.39 0.04 -22.97
CA TYR A 97 -5.43 -1.06 -22.91
C TYR A 97 -5.52 -1.93 -24.14
N ASP A 98 -4.40 -2.16 -24.79
CA ASP A 98 -4.24 -3.07 -25.92
C ASP A 98 -3.65 -4.37 -25.42
N GLU A 99 -4.47 -5.42 -25.38
CA GLU A 99 -4.07 -6.74 -24.88
C GLU A 99 -3.05 -7.44 -25.79
N TYR A 100 -3.06 -7.15 -27.08
CA TYR A 100 -2.17 -7.81 -28.02
C TYR A 100 -0.72 -7.34 -27.88
N TYR A 101 -0.52 -6.03 -27.70
CA TYR A 101 0.79 -5.44 -27.52
C TYR A 101 1.18 -5.21 -26.05
N ASP A 102 0.28 -5.50 -25.10
CA ASP A 102 0.47 -5.27 -23.67
C ASP A 102 0.88 -3.83 -23.37
N VAL A 103 0.16 -2.88 -23.92
CA VAL A 103 0.41 -1.44 -23.77
C VAL A 103 -0.88 -0.68 -23.51
N TYR A 104 -0.75 0.50 -22.90
CA TYR A 104 -1.83 1.49 -22.86
C TYR A 104 -1.67 2.51 -24.00
N LEU A 105 -2.77 2.82 -24.69
CA LEU A 105 -2.83 3.87 -25.68
C LEU A 105 -3.39 5.15 -25.03
N CYS A 106 -2.70 6.27 -25.18
CA CYS A 106 -3.22 7.56 -24.79
C CYS A 106 -4.21 8.11 -25.86
N PRO A 107 -5.00 9.16 -25.57
CA PRO A 107 -5.90 9.79 -26.56
C PRO A 107 -5.20 10.26 -27.83
N GLY A 108 -3.89 10.52 -27.79
CA GLY A 108 -3.05 10.85 -28.95
C GLY A 108 -2.51 9.65 -29.71
N ASN A 109 -2.99 8.42 -29.41
CA ASN A 109 -2.55 7.16 -30.01
C ASN A 109 -1.05 6.82 -29.80
N HIS A 110 -0.45 7.31 -28.72
CA HIS A 110 0.90 6.95 -28.34
C HIS A 110 0.88 5.73 -27.40
N PRO A 111 1.68 4.68 -27.68
CA PRO A 111 1.77 3.52 -26.81
C PRO A 111 2.59 3.84 -25.56
N LEU A 112 2.06 3.45 -24.42
CA LEU A 112 2.72 3.53 -23.11
C LEU A 112 3.05 2.12 -22.67
N CYS A 113 4.33 1.75 -22.81
CA CYS A 113 4.82 0.46 -22.37
C CYS A 113 5.08 0.47 -20.86
N TYR A 114 4.89 -0.69 -20.22
CA TYR A 114 5.33 -0.86 -18.85
C TYR A 114 6.84 -0.66 -18.75
N SER A 115 7.28 0.14 -17.81
CA SER A 115 8.71 0.34 -17.60
C SER A 115 9.20 -0.28 -16.29
N ILE A 116 8.69 0.19 -15.16
CA ILE A 116 9.15 -0.27 -13.83
C ILE A 116 8.12 0.04 -12.75
N THR A 117 8.02 -0.83 -11.77
CA THR A 117 7.32 -0.57 -10.52
C THR A 117 8.35 -0.22 -9.46
N THR A 118 8.27 1.00 -8.98
CA THR A 118 9.13 1.49 -7.88
C THR A 118 8.42 1.43 -6.54
#